data_2a24cec4bedc7bcb18b34a21b6a6dd31
#
_entry.id   2a24cec4bedc7bcb18b34a21b6a6dd31
#
_cell.length_a   1.000
_cell.length_b   1.000
_cell.length_c   1.000
_cell.angle_alpha   90.00
_cell.angle_beta   90.00
_cell.angle_gamma   90.00
#
_symmetry.space_group_name_H-M   'P 1'
#
loop_
_entity.id
_entity.type
_entity.pdbx_description
1 polymer ?
#
loop_
_entity_poly.entity_id
_entity_poly.type
_entity_poly.pdbx_seq_one_letter_code
_entity_poly.pdbx_strand_id
1 'polypeptide(L)'
;MEKQIDDVLTYKIIGCAMKVHNTLGNGFQEVIYQRCLVIELDKIGLEYLREEEMPIYYDNIQVGTRRADFIIANQVLVELKAMVKLEDVHLAQGLNYLTAYQIEKGLLINFGATSLEVKRLYRKH
;
A
#
# COMPACT_ATOMS: atom_id res chain seq x y z
N MET A 1 -17.33 13.63 9.76
CA MET A 1 -16.79 12.54 10.57
C MET A 1 -15.46 12.11 10.01
N GLU A 2 -14.44 12.11 10.85
CA GLU A 2 -13.07 11.77 10.45
C GLU A 2 -13.00 10.42 9.77
N LYS A 3 -13.72 9.43 10.28
CA LYS A 3 -13.76 8.09 9.72
C LYS A 3 -14.22 8.07 8.27
N GLN A 4 -15.18 8.92 7.92
CA GLN A 4 -15.71 8.99 6.56
C GLN A 4 -14.72 9.64 5.59
N ILE A 5 -13.99 10.66 6.04
CA ILE A 5 -12.97 11.33 5.23
C ILE A 5 -11.85 10.36 4.91
N ASP A 6 -11.39 9.62 5.91
CA ASP A 6 -10.34 8.61 5.74
C ASP A 6 -10.80 7.48 4.82
N ASP A 7 -12.05 7.05 4.97
CA ASP A 7 -12.62 6.00 4.13
C ASP A 7 -12.78 6.45 2.68
N VAL A 8 -13.05 7.73 2.42
CA VAL A 8 -13.14 8.25 1.06
C VAL A 8 -11.82 8.11 0.32
N LEU A 9 -10.71 8.46 0.96
CA LEU A 9 -9.39 8.34 0.33
C LEU A 9 -9.02 6.87 0.08
N THR A 10 -9.14 6.02 1.10
CA THR A 10 -8.84 4.60 0.92
C THR A 10 -9.77 3.96 -0.10
N TYR A 11 -11.02 4.35 -0.13
CA TYR A 11 -12.00 3.87 -1.10
C TYR A 11 -11.57 4.21 -2.53
N LYS A 12 -11.09 5.43 -2.77
CA LYS A 12 -10.59 5.84 -4.08
C LYS A 12 -9.38 5.03 -4.50
N ILE A 13 -8.46 4.78 -3.58
CA ILE A 13 -7.26 3.98 -3.86
C ILE A 13 -7.65 2.54 -4.20
N ILE A 14 -8.54 1.95 -3.42
CA ILE A 14 -9.04 0.60 -3.66
C ILE A 14 -9.73 0.52 -5.03
N GLY A 15 -10.51 1.56 -5.38
CA GLY A 15 -11.16 1.65 -6.69
C GLY A 15 -10.16 1.62 -7.83
N CYS A 16 -9.05 2.34 -7.71
CA CYS A 16 -7.97 2.30 -8.69
C CYS A 16 -7.39 0.90 -8.82
N ALA A 17 -7.12 0.25 -7.68
CA ALA A 17 -6.57 -1.11 -7.68
C ALA A 17 -7.54 -2.11 -8.29
N MET A 18 -8.83 -1.98 -7.99
CA MET A 18 -9.87 -2.84 -8.57
C MET A 18 -9.92 -2.71 -10.08
N LYS A 19 -9.83 -1.49 -10.58
CA LYS A 19 -9.83 -1.24 -12.03
C LYS A 19 -8.63 -1.93 -12.70
N VAL A 20 -7.45 -1.82 -12.11
CA VAL A 20 -6.25 -2.49 -12.60
C VAL A 20 -6.45 -4.00 -12.61
N HIS A 21 -6.90 -4.57 -11.50
CA HIS A 21 -7.08 -6.02 -11.37
C HIS A 21 -8.17 -6.54 -12.30
N ASN A 22 -9.28 -5.81 -12.46
CA ASN A 22 -10.34 -6.19 -13.38
C ASN A 22 -9.89 -6.20 -14.83
N THR A 23 -8.95 -5.33 -15.18
CA THR A 23 -8.42 -5.26 -16.54
C THR A 23 -7.37 -6.33 -16.82
N LEU A 24 -6.43 -6.52 -15.89
CA LEU A 24 -5.28 -7.39 -16.09
C LEU A 24 -5.46 -8.81 -15.54
N GLY A 25 -6.27 -8.98 -14.51
CA GLY A 25 -6.33 -10.23 -13.77
C GLY A 25 -5.08 -10.46 -12.94
N ASN A 26 -4.96 -11.67 -12.38
CA ASN A 26 -3.76 -12.08 -11.67
C ASN A 26 -2.72 -12.65 -12.63
N GLY A 27 -1.49 -12.85 -12.16
CA GLY A 27 -0.45 -13.53 -12.92
C GLY A 27 0.68 -12.66 -13.44
N PHE A 28 0.58 -11.34 -13.30
CA PHE A 28 1.68 -10.46 -13.66
C PHE A 28 2.60 -10.23 -12.46
N GLN A 29 3.79 -9.72 -12.75
CA GLN A 29 4.75 -9.35 -11.71
C GLN A 29 4.27 -8.09 -10.97
N GLU A 30 4.69 -7.96 -9.74
CA GLU A 30 4.32 -6.86 -8.86
C GLU A 30 4.58 -5.48 -9.47
N VAL A 31 5.71 -5.32 -10.16
CA VAL A 31 6.07 -4.04 -10.80
C VAL A 31 5.06 -3.62 -11.87
N ILE A 32 4.45 -4.57 -12.56
CA ILE A 32 3.45 -4.26 -13.58
C ILE A 32 2.23 -3.62 -12.94
N TYR A 33 1.75 -4.21 -11.84
CA TYR A 33 0.61 -3.66 -11.10
C TYR A 33 0.92 -2.28 -10.52
N GLN A 34 2.15 -2.09 -10.03
CA GLN A 34 2.58 -0.81 -9.50
C GLN A 34 2.51 0.28 -10.58
N ARG A 35 3.03 -0.01 -11.77
CA ARG A 35 3.01 0.94 -12.88
C ARG A 35 1.58 1.25 -13.35
N CYS A 36 0.71 0.26 -13.35
CA CYS A 36 -0.69 0.46 -13.70
C CYS A 36 -1.42 1.29 -12.66
N LEU A 37 -1.11 1.07 -11.39
CA LEU A 37 -1.72 1.85 -10.31
C LEU A 37 -1.32 3.32 -10.40
N VAL A 38 -0.08 3.62 -10.77
CA VAL A 38 0.38 4.99 -11.03
C VAL A 38 -0.53 5.67 -12.05
N ILE A 39 -0.82 4.98 -13.15
CA ILE A 39 -1.67 5.54 -14.20
C ILE A 39 -3.07 5.87 -13.66
N GLU A 40 -3.65 4.97 -12.86
CA GLU A 40 -4.98 5.21 -12.31
C GLU A 40 -4.98 6.32 -11.26
N LEU A 41 -3.95 6.39 -10.40
CA LEU A 41 -3.82 7.47 -9.42
C LEU A 41 -3.68 8.83 -10.12
N ASP A 42 -2.89 8.90 -11.18
CA ASP A 42 -2.72 10.13 -11.95
C ASP A 42 -4.04 10.59 -12.59
N LYS A 43 -4.83 9.66 -13.09
CA LYS A 43 -6.12 9.99 -13.70
C LYS A 43 -7.08 10.67 -12.74
N ILE A 44 -7.04 10.32 -11.46
CA ILE A 44 -7.93 10.92 -10.46
C ILE A 44 -7.25 12.04 -9.66
N GLY A 45 -6.02 12.38 -10.02
CA GLY A 45 -5.31 13.52 -9.43
C GLY A 45 -4.83 13.30 -8.00
N LEU A 46 -4.60 12.07 -7.57
CA LEU A 46 -4.05 11.81 -6.25
C LEU A 46 -2.54 11.96 -6.27
N GLU A 47 -2.01 12.74 -5.33
CA GLU A 47 -0.57 12.88 -5.12
C GLU A 47 -0.03 11.66 -4.40
N TYR A 48 1.18 11.26 -4.76
CA TYR A 48 1.83 10.10 -4.13
C TYR A 48 3.35 10.21 -4.24
N LEU A 49 4.00 9.53 -3.31
CA LEU A 49 5.44 9.25 -3.39
C LEU A 49 5.56 7.76 -3.70
N ARG A 50 6.47 7.41 -4.59
CA ARG A 50 6.76 6.02 -4.98
C ARG A 50 8.10 5.59 -4.42
N GLU A 51 8.12 4.37 -3.87
CA GLU A 51 9.35 3.73 -3.41
C GLU A 51 10.17 4.61 -2.47
N GLU A 52 9.47 5.32 -1.58
CA GLU A 52 10.10 6.20 -0.60
C GLU A 52 10.84 5.37 0.43
N GLU A 53 12.15 5.62 0.58
CA GLU A 53 13.00 4.87 1.48
C GLU A 53 13.04 5.51 2.86
N MET A 54 12.95 4.68 3.91
CA MET A 54 13.05 5.13 5.29
C MET A 54 14.10 4.32 6.04
N PRO A 55 14.94 4.98 6.84
CA PRO A 55 15.87 4.25 7.70
C PRO A 55 15.15 3.57 8.86
N ILE A 56 15.67 2.44 9.27
CA ILE A 56 15.20 1.70 10.44
C ILE A 56 16.28 1.83 11.51
N TYR A 57 15.87 2.26 12.69
CA TYR A 57 16.78 2.45 13.81
C TYR A 57 16.52 1.44 14.91
N TYR A 58 17.59 0.98 15.52
CA TYR A 58 17.55 0.22 16.75
C TYR A 58 18.55 0.84 17.70
N ASP A 59 18.10 1.24 18.87
CA ASP A 59 18.95 1.89 19.87
C ASP A 59 19.70 3.09 19.30
N ASN A 60 18.98 3.90 18.50
CA ASN A 60 19.48 5.09 17.80
C ASN A 60 20.57 4.82 16.75
N ILE A 61 20.76 3.56 16.37
CA ILE A 61 21.73 3.17 15.34
C ILE A 61 20.94 2.68 14.14
N GLN A 62 21.25 3.19 12.95
CA GLN A 62 20.61 2.71 11.74
C GLN A 62 21.05 1.29 11.44
N VAL A 63 20.11 0.37 11.39
CA VAL A 63 20.35 -1.05 11.15
C VAL A 63 19.86 -1.52 9.78
N GLY A 64 19.12 -0.70 9.07
CA GLY A 64 18.62 -1.04 7.76
C GLY A 64 17.72 0.04 7.20
N THR A 65 17.10 -0.26 6.06
CA THR A 65 16.14 0.62 5.40
C THR A 65 14.92 -0.17 4.97
N ARG A 66 13.82 0.53 4.79
CA ARG A 66 12.60 0.00 4.19
C ARG A 66 12.14 0.91 3.08
N ARG A 67 11.44 0.32 2.11
CA ARG A 67 10.92 1.07 0.96
C ARG A 67 9.46 0.70 0.76
N ALA A 68 8.57 1.65 1.02
CA ALA A 68 7.15 1.49 0.76
C ALA A 68 6.88 1.68 -0.73
N ASP A 69 5.92 0.95 -1.28
CA ASP A 69 5.55 1.10 -2.68
C ASP A 69 4.97 2.48 -2.94
N PHE A 70 4.04 2.93 -2.09
CA PHE A 70 3.43 4.25 -2.20
C PHE A 70 3.16 4.85 -0.83
N ILE A 71 3.27 6.18 -0.78
CA ILE A 71 2.65 6.99 0.26
C ILE A 71 1.73 7.96 -0.46
N ILE A 72 0.43 7.81 -0.27
CA ILE A 72 -0.58 8.54 -1.04
C ILE A 72 -1.15 9.68 -0.22
N ALA A 73 -1.11 10.89 -0.78
CA ALA A 73 -1.64 12.11 -0.16
C ALA A 73 -1.07 12.36 1.24
N ASN A 74 0.14 11.90 1.54
CA ASN A 74 0.77 11.94 2.86
C ASN A 74 -0.05 11.29 3.96
N GLN A 75 -1.01 10.43 3.64
CA GLN A 75 -1.96 9.89 4.61
C GLN A 75 -2.05 8.38 4.62
N VAL A 76 -1.81 7.73 3.48
CA VAL A 76 -2.02 6.29 3.35
C VAL A 76 -0.79 5.65 2.77
N LEU A 77 -0.22 4.70 3.52
CA LEU A 77 0.86 3.87 3.03
C LEU A 77 0.25 2.69 2.28
N VAL A 78 0.76 2.41 1.09
CA VAL A 78 0.26 1.30 0.26
C VAL A 78 1.38 0.35 -0.09
N GLU A 79 1.17 -0.93 0.21
CA GLU A 79 2.06 -2.03 -0.16
C GLU A 79 1.35 -2.95 -1.13
N LEU A 80 2.00 -3.27 -2.23
CA LEU A 80 1.48 -4.17 -3.25
C LEU A 80 2.14 -5.55 -3.13
N LYS A 81 1.36 -6.57 -3.40
CA LYS A 81 1.83 -7.94 -3.51
C LYS A 81 1.23 -8.58 -4.77
N ALA A 82 1.91 -9.58 -5.29
CA ALA A 82 1.44 -10.37 -6.45
C ALA A 82 1.67 -11.85 -6.15
N MET A 83 0.91 -12.37 -5.20
CA MET A 83 1.04 -13.74 -4.70
C MET A 83 -0.32 -14.43 -4.65
N VAL A 84 -0.32 -15.73 -4.52
CA VAL A 84 -1.57 -16.49 -4.53
C VAL A 84 -2.47 -16.09 -3.37
N LYS A 85 -1.90 -15.84 -2.21
CA LYS A 85 -2.65 -15.53 -1.00
C LYS A 85 -1.80 -14.72 -0.03
N LEU A 86 -2.38 -13.70 0.60
CA LEU A 86 -1.74 -12.97 1.69
C LEU A 86 -1.68 -13.84 2.95
N GLU A 87 -0.58 -13.69 3.69
CA GLU A 87 -0.36 -14.40 4.95
C GLU A 87 -0.08 -13.42 6.07
N ASP A 88 -0.12 -13.89 7.30
CA ASP A 88 0.04 -13.06 8.50
C ASP A 88 1.35 -12.29 8.51
N VAL A 89 2.43 -12.87 7.97
CA VAL A 89 3.72 -12.20 7.90
C VAL A 89 3.64 -10.91 7.08
N HIS A 90 2.83 -10.88 6.04
CA HIS A 90 2.66 -9.70 5.19
C HIS A 90 1.92 -8.59 5.93
N LEU A 91 0.93 -8.96 6.75
CA LEU A 91 0.23 -8.01 7.61
C LEU A 91 1.19 -7.41 8.65
N ALA A 92 2.01 -8.26 9.28
CA ALA A 92 3.00 -7.80 10.26
C ALA A 92 4.01 -6.83 9.62
N GLN A 93 4.48 -7.13 8.41
CA GLN A 93 5.38 -6.24 7.68
C GLN A 93 4.73 -4.88 7.40
N GLY A 94 3.47 -4.89 6.96
CA GLY A 94 2.73 -3.65 6.70
C GLY A 94 2.58 -2.80 7.96
N LEU A 95 2.26 -3.42 9.09
CA LEU A 95 2.17 -2.73 10.37
C LEU A 95 3.52 -2.12 10.79
N ASN A 96 4.61 -2.84 10.57
CA ASN A 96 5.94 -2.32 10.84
C ASN A 96 6.27 -1.11 9.97
N TYR A 97 5.83 -1.10 8.71
CA TYR A 97 6.01 0.05 7.82
C TYR A 97 5.27 1.27 8.34
N LEU A 98 4.04 1.11 8.82
CA LEU A 98 3.27 2.22 9.38
C LEU A 98 4.02 2.88 10.54
N THR A 99 4.63 2.07 11.41
CA THR A 99 5.41 2.57 12.53
C THR A 99 6.66 3.31 12.03
N ALA A 100 7.40 2.72 11.09
CA ALA A 100 8.62 3.32 10.55
C ALA A 100 8.36 4.66 9.87
N TYR A 101 7.27 4.75 9.09
CA TYR A 101 6.91 5.98 8.38
C TYR A 101 6.08 6.94 9.22
N GLN A 102 5.65 6.53 10.41
CA GLN A 102 4.78 7.32 11.30
C GLN A 102 3.49 7.73 10.60
N ILE A 103 2.90 6.79 9.88
CA ILE A 103 1.63 6.97 9.17
C ILE A 103 0.57 6.10 9.86
N GLU A 104 -0.63 6.66 10.05
CA GLU A 104 -1.66 6.02 10.87
C GLU A 104 -2.37 4.88 10.19
N LYS A 105 -2.44 4.87 8.87
CA LYS A 105 -3.15 3.82 8.16
C LYS A 105 -2.46 3.41 6.88
N GLY A 106 -2.73 2.19 6.45
CA GLY A 106 -2.21 1.68 5.21
C GLY A 106 -3.14 0.68 4.56
N LEU A 107 -2.79 0.32 3.34
CA LEU A 107 -3.46 -0.71 2.57
C LEU A 107 -2.41 -1.71 2.11
N LEU A 108 -2.71 -2.98 2.32
CA LEU A 108 -1.97 -4.07 1.74
C LEU A 108 -2.84 -4.67 0.64
N ILE A 109 -2.39 -4.56 -0.60
CA ILE A 109 -3.19 -4.94 -1.76
C ILE A 109 -2.48 -6.05 -2.52
N ASN A 110 -3.15 -7.18 -2.67
CA ASN A 110 -2.60 -8.33 -3.38
C ASN A 110 -3.32 -8.54 -4.70
N PHE A 111 -2.58 -8.40 -5.80
CA PHE A 111 -3.09 -8.59 -7.16
C PHE A 111 -2.94 -10.02 -7.66
N GLY A 112 -2.23 -10.87 -6.93
CA GLY A 112 -1.92 -12.23 -7.39
C GLY A 112 -3.02 -13.25 -7.13
N ALA A 113 -4.01 -12.91 -6.33
CA ALA A 113 -5.17 -13.78 -6.10
C ALA A 113 -6.18 -13.60 -7.24
N THR A 114 -7.10 -14.57 -7.39
CA THR A 114 -8.15 -14.50 -8.41
C THR A 114 -9.10 -13.32 -8.19
N SER A 115 -9.36 -12.99 -6.93
CA SER A 115 -10.05 -11.76 -6.53
C SER A 115 -9.06 -10.87 -5.81
N LEU A 116 -9.15 -9.57 -6.02
CA LEU A 116 -8.28 -8.62 -5.36
C LEU A 116 -8.41 -8.76 -3.83
N GLU A 117 -7.28 -9.00 -3.15
CA GLU A 117 -7.28 -9.00 -1.69
C GLU A 117 -6.82 -7.64 -1.19
N VAL A 118 -7.59 -7.05 -0.28
CA VAL A 118 -7.26 -5.76 0.33
C VAL A 118 -7.36 -5.88 1.84
N LYS A 119 -6.29 -5.52 2.54
CA LYS A 119 -6.26 -5.45 3.99
C LYS A 119 -6.00 -4.02 4.43
N ARG A 120 -6.88 -3.48 5.26
CA ARG A 120 -6.68 -2.19 5.89
C ARG A 120 -5.83 -2.38 7.13
N LEU A 121 -4.81 -1.54 7.27
CA LEU A 121 -3.87 -1.60 8.38
C LEU A 121 -3.95 -0.29 9.16
N TYR A 122 -3.88 -0.40 10.48
CA TYR A 122 -3.88 0.75 11.36
C TYR A 122 -2.69 0.67 12.31
N ARG A 123 -2.00 1.80 12.47
CA ARG A 123 -0.82 1.87 13.32
C ARG A 123 -1.21 1.60 14.78
N LYS A 124 -0.42 0.77 15.43
CA LYS A 124 -0.56 0.52 16.87
C LYS A 124 0.23 1.56 17.66
N HIS A 125 -0.38 2.05 18.73
CA HIS A 125 0.24 3.01 19.63
C HIS A 125 0.49 2.41 21.01
#